data_3c8f03cfad30b9ccc80b99e9911730c9
#
_entry.id   3c8f03cfad30b9ccc80b99e9911730c9
#
_cell.length_a   1.000
_cell.length_b   1.000
_cell.length_c   1.000
_cell.angle_alpha   90.00
_cell.angle_beta   90.00
_cell.angle_gamma   90.00
#
_symmetry.space_group_name_H-M   'P 1'
#
loop_
_entity.id
_entity.type
_entity.pdbx_description
1 polymer ?
#
loop_
_entity_poly.entity_id
_entity_poly.type
_entity_poly.pdbx_seq_one_letter_code
_entity_poly.pdbx_strand_id
1 'polypeptide(L)'
;MSPSGNDPGRAGPAPRFAVVGNPENRRITLFADAVRAAGLPAPRVVPWVAVLRSDGADFPADEIVRLDSPGENPEVDRLLRDAQDPTRVEGSARWYARFTRATRGLRGGVRLDDPDELAVLFDKRRCHATLAAADVPVPWSPTSGAAAEPVRGWDDVRALMRRHRMPRLFVKLAHGSSASGVLAVESSADGRIRATTSVELAPEGALFNSLKVRRYERERDIAAIVDALAPDGLHLERWLPKASLRGRVTDLRIVVVAGRATHAVVRTSSSPLTNLHLGGSRGDLDAVRDAVRAAGGRWTDVLALCERAAACFPHTLCVGVDLLPAIGWRRFAVGEVNAFGDLLPRLTGLPGSGAEGLGTYAAQIAAVLRRTGLGGGLGPPNPSYRPHDAHDVYDAHHQHQQQHRTGTTHASA
;
A
#
# COMPACT_ATOMS: atom_id res chain seq x y z
N MET A 1 -6.06 53.75 34.12
CA MET A 1 -5.61 52.40 33.80
C MET A 1 -6.61 51.78 32.80
N SER A 2 -6.26 51.84 31.52
CA SER A 2 -7.09 51.26 30.43
C SER A 2 -6.73 49.79 30.23
N PRO A 3 -7.70 48.90 30.03
CA PRO A 3 -7.38 47.50 29.73
C PRO A 3 -6.87 47.39 28.29
N SER A 4 -5.71 46.76 28.16
CA SER A 4 -5.09 46.40 26.87
C SER A 4 -6.02 45.48 26.09
N GLY A 5 -6.49 45.98 24.95
CA GLY A 5 -7.30 45.23 24.02
C GLY A 5 -6.48 44.06 23.46
N ASN A 6 -7.05 42.87 23.62
CA ASN A 6 -6.59 41.68 22.93
C ASN A 6 -6.97 41.82 21.44
N ASP A 7 -5.98 42.03 20.60
CA ASP A 7 -6.16 42.12 19.13
C ASP A 7 -6.41 40.67 18.57
N PRO A 8 -7.62 40.32 18.05
CA PRO A 8 -7.95 39.00 17.56
C PRO A 8 -7.49 38.76 16.10
N GLY A 9 -6.50 39.46 15.59
CA GLY A 9 -6.27 39.61 14.15
C GLY A 9 -4.90 39.22 13.58
N ARG A 10 -4.07 38.40 14.25
CA ARG A 10 -2.89 37.84 13.59
C ARG A 10 -3.08 36.33 13.34
N ALA A 11 -3.82 35.99 12.28
CA ALA A 11 -3.68 34.68 11.71
C ALA A 11 -2.20 34.45 11.36
N GLY A 12 -1.57 33.44 11.94
CA GLY A 12 -0.21 33.04 11.58
C GLY A 12 -0.08 32.80 10.07
N PRO A 13 1.13 32.77 9.51
CA PRO A 13 1.32 32.52 8.09
C PRO A 13 0.65 31.19 7.70
N ALA A 14 0.00 31.17 6.52
CA ALA A 14 -0.67 29.99 6.01
C ALA A 14 0.33 28.81 5.91
N PRO A 15 -0.05 27.58 6.30
CA PRO A 15 0.82 26.42 6.23
C PRO A 15 1.31 26.18 4.81
N ARG A 16 2.60 25.90 4.68
CA ARG A 16 3.26 25.62 3.41
C ARG A 16 3.58 24.13 3.34
N PHE A 17 3.21 23.50 2.23
CA PHE A 17 3.47 22.08 2.01
C PHE A 17 4.65 21.89 1.05
N ALA A 18 5.47 20.87 1.34
CA ALA A 18 6.31 20.20 0.36
C ALA A 18 5.83 18.75 0.17
N VAL A 19 5.99 18.25 -1.03
CA VAL A 19 5.76 16.85 -1.33
C VAL A 19 6.97 16.23 -2.02
N VAL A 20 7.53 15.19 -1.41
CA VAL A 20 8.53 14.34 -2.06
C VAL A 20 7.81 13.32 -2.90
N GLY A 21 8.01 13.35 -4.22
CA GLY A 21 7.26 12.49 -5.15
C GLY A 21 7.77 12.60 -6.58
N ASN A 22 7.13 11.86 -7.48
CA ASN A 22 7.40 11.94 -8.91
C ASN A 22 6.47 13.00 -9.53
N PRO A 23 6.98 14.13 -10.05
CA PRO A 23 6.15 15.25 -10.50
C PRO A 23 5.09 14.89 -11.53
N GLU A 24 5.39 13.95 -12.41
CA GLU A 24 4.49 13.44 -13.45
C GLU A 24 3.38 12.51 -12.92
N ASN A 25 3.51 12.04 -11.67
CA ASN A 25 2.57 11.10 -11.12
C ASN A 25 1.25 11.82 -10.75
N ARG A 26 0.13 11.22 -11.14
CA ARG A 26 -1.22 11.70 -10.82
C ARG A 26 -1.43 11.94 -9.31
N ARG A 27 -0.75 11.19 -8.44
CA ARG A 27 -0.83 11.35 -6.99
C ARG A 27 -0.38 12.76 -6.56
N ILE A 28 0.69 13.28 -7.18
CA ILE A 28 1.21 14.63 -6.92
C ILE A 28 0.22 15.70 -7.39
N THR A 29 -0.32 15.56 -8.61
CA THR A 29 -1.34 16.47 -9.14
C THR A 29 -2.56 16.54 -8.23
N LEU A 30 -3.11 15.38 -7.84
CA LEU A 30 -4.29 15.31 -6.98
C LEU A 30 -4.04 15.87 -5.56
N PHE A 31 -2.83 15.68 -5.02
CA PHE A 31 -2.46 16.30 -3.76
C PHE A 31 -2.38 17.83 -3.89
N ALA A 32 -1.72 18.32 -4.94
CA ALA A 32 -1.62 19.77 -5.22
C ALA A 32 -3.00 20.42 -5.43
N ASP A 33 -3.91 19.72 -6.12
CA ASP A 33 -5.29 20.17 -6.29
C ASP A 33 -6.05 20.25 -4.97
N ALA A 34 -5.87 19.28 -4.08
CA ALA A 34 -6.48 19.28 -2.76
C ALA A 34 -5.93 20.39 -1.87
N VAL A 35 -4.62 20.68 -1.93
CA VAL A 35 -4.00 21.84 -1.24
C VAL A 35 -4.59 23.15 -1.75
N ARG A 36 -4.70 23.31 -3.07
CA ARG A 36 -5.29 24.50 -3.70
C ARG A 36 -6.77 24.67 -3.33
N ALA A 37 -7.54 23.55 -3.34
CA ALA A 37 -8.95 23.57 -2.96
C ALA A 37 -9.18 23.96 -1.48
N ALA A 38 -8.17 23.74 -0.62
CA ALA A 38 -8.17 24.20 0.76
C ALA A 38 -7.75 25.68 0.92
N GLY A 39 -7.55 26.42 -0.18
CA GLY A 39 -7.13 27.83 -0.16
C GLY A 39 -5.68 28.05 0.26
N LEU A 40 -4.84 27.02 0.18
CA LEU A 40 -3.44 27.07 0.61
C LEU A 40 -2.48 27.30 -0.58
N PRO A 41 -1.25 27.81 -0.32
CA PRO A 41 -0.23 27.93 -1.35
C PRO A 41 0.08 26.57 -2.00
N ALA A 42 0.37 26.57 -3.31
CA ALA A 42 0.75 25.36 -4.02
C ALA A 42 1.95 24.68 -3.35
N PRO A 43 1.93 23.33 -3.21
CA PRO A 43 3.02 22.63 -2.57
C PRO A 43 4.30 22.69 -3.40
N ARG A 44 5.45 22.79 -2.75
CA ARG A 44 6.76 22.60 -3.39
C ARG A 44 6.94 21.11 -3.69
N VAL A 45 7.19 20.76 -4.94
CA VAL A 45 7.46 19.36 -5.34
C VAL A 45 8.97 19.12 -5.32
N VAL A 46 9.40 18.12 -4.59
CA VAL A 46 10.78 17.64 -4.52
C VAL A 46 10.84 16.27 -5.20
N PRO A 47 11.45 16.16 -6.40
CA PRO A 47 11.48 14.91 -7.15
C PRO A 47 12.28 13.82 -6.45
N TRP A 48 11.76 12.57 -6.42
CA TRP A 48 12.50 11.42 -5.89
C TRP A 48 13.86 11.22 -6.57
N VAL A 49 13.95 11.49 -7.88
CA VAL A 49 15.24 11.44 -8.61
C VAL A 49 16.28 12.37 -7.97
N ALA A 50 15.89 13.59 -7.60
CA ALA A 50 16.79 14.55 -6.95
C ALA A 50 17.21 14.05 -5.56
N VAL A 51 16.26 13.57 -4.74
CA VAL A 51 16.53 13.02 -3.41
C VAL A 51 17.50 11.83 -3.48
N LEU A 52 17.28 10.93 -4.43
CA LEU A 52 18.13 9.72 -4.59
C LEU A 52 19.54 10.04 -5.10
N ARG A 53 19.70 11.07 -5.93
CA ARG A 53 21.01 11.49 -6.43
C ARG A 53 21.84 12.27 -5.40
N SER A 54 21.14 13.01 -4.51
CA SER A 54 21.77 13.84 -3.46
C SER A 54 21.83 13.15 -2.10
N ASP A 55 21.30 11.91 -2.01
CA ASP A 55 21.18 11.12 -0.76
C ASP A 55 20.41 11.85 0.35
N GLY A 56 19.39 12.64 -0.04
CA GLY A 56 18.52 13.39 0.86
C GLY A 56 18.01 14.71 0.29
N ALA A 57 17.38 15.50 1.15
CA ALA A 57 16.93 16.87 0.87
C ALA A 57 16.73 17.64 2.18
N ASP A 58 16.83 18.97 2.13
CA ASP A 58 16.59 19.88 3.26
C ASP A 58 15.27 20.63 3.09
N PHE A 59 14.56 20.83 4.21
CA PHE A 59 13.29 21.51 4.27
C PHE A 59 13.31 22.62 5.33
N PRO A 60 12.75 23.81 5.06
CA PRO A 60 12.52 24.83 6.06
C PRO A 60 11.74 24.27 7.27
N ALA A 61 12.03 24.76 8.47
CA ALA A 61 11.44 24.26 9.71
C ALA A 61 9.90 24.41 9.76
N ASP A 62 9.35 25.41 9.06
CA ASP A 62 7.93 25.72 8.96
C ASP A 62 7.21 25.00 7.82
N GLU A 63 7.95 24.23 7.00
CA GLU A 63 7.37 23.52 5.86
C GLU A 63 6.85 22.15 6.29
N ILE A 64 5.61 21.83 5.90
CA ILE A 64 4.97 20.54 6.18
C ILE A 64 5.32 19.57 5.05
N VAL A 65 6.09 18.55 5.37
CA VAL A 65 6.65 17.62 4.39
C VAL A 65 5.84 16.35 4.32
N ARG A 66 5.24 16.07 3.18
CA ARG A 66 4.57 14.84 2.84
C ARG A 66 5.43 14.01 1.89
N LEU A 67 5.53 12.71 2.17
CA LEU A 67 6.12 11.76 1.22
C LEU A 67 5.02 11.10 0.41
N ASP A 68 5.29 10.83 -0.86
CA ASP A 68 4.45 9.98 -1.71
C ASP A 68 5.27 8.82 -2.29
N SER A 69 4.59 7.85 -2.85
CA SER A 69 5.20 6.65 -3.42
C SER A 69 6.29 7.02 -4.45
N PRO A 70 7.48 6.42 -4.38
CA PRO A 70 8.49 6.54 -5.42
C PRO A 70 8.19 5.70 -6.67
N GLY A 71 7.13 4.90 -6.65
CA GLY A 71 6.73 4.04 -7.77
C GLY A 71 6.27 4.81 -9.02
N GLU A 72 6.08 4.08 -10.11
CA GLU A 72 5.58 4.59 -11.40
C GLU A 72 6.53 5.58 -12.10
N ASN A 73 7.83 5.53 -11.80
CA ASN A 73 8.86 6.25 -12.52
C ASN A 73 10.04 5.32 -12.80
N PRO A 74 10.37 5.03 -14.08
CA PRO A 74 11.41 4.07 -14.44
C PRO A 74 12.81 4.47 -13.98
N GLU A 75 13.14 5.77 -13.95
CA GLU A 75 14.42 6.25 -13.48
C GLU A 75 14.58 6.07 -11.97
N VAL A 76 13.53 6.38 -11.20
CA VAL A 76 13.50 6.15 -9.75
C VAL A 76 13.62 4.65 -9.45
N ASP A 77 12.90 3.79 -10.19
CA ASP A 77 12.99 2.34 -10.00
C ASP A 77 14.41 1.83 -10.31
N ARG A 78 15.03 2.31 -11.40
CA ARG A 78 16.43 2.00 -11.74
C ARG A 78 17.41 2.45 -10.66
N LEU A 79 17.24 3.66 -10.12
CA LEU A 79 18.08 4.17 -9.04
C LEU A 79 17.91 3.35 -7.75
N LEU A 80 16.71 2.89 -7.44
CA LEU A 80 16.43 2.11 -6.24
C LEU A 80 16.84 0.64 -6.36
N ARG A 81 16.48 -0.03 -7.46
CA ARG A 81 16.74 -1.47 -7.66
C ARG A 81 18.09 -1.77 -8.28
N ASP A 82 18.64 -0.84 -9.06
CA ASP A 82 19.81 -1.11 -9.94
C ASP A 82 19.48 -2.16 -11.01
N ALA A 83 18.26 -2.16 -11.50
CA ALA A 83 17.76 -3.04 -12.54
C ALA A 83 17.48 -2.22 -13.82
N GLN A 84 17.90 -2.75 -14.97
CA GLN A 84 17.68 -2.09 -16.27
C GLN A 84 16.22 -2.26 -16.75
N ASP A 85 15.59 -3.39 -16.40
CA ASP A 85 14.22 -3.70 -16.79
C ASP A 85 13.29 -3.54 -15.57
N PRO A 86 12.37 -2.55 -15.58
CA PRO A 86 11.45 -2.29 -14.47
C PRO A 86 10.38 -3.39 -14.31
N THR A 87 10.22 -4.28 -15.30
CA THR A 87 9.27 -5.39 -15.22
C THR A 87 9.80 -6.60 -14.46
N ARG A 88 11.12 -6.62 -14.16
CA ARG A 88 11.74 -7.66 -13.32
C ARG A 88 11.20 -7.62 -11.90
N VAL A 89 11.09 -8.80 -11.30
CA VAL A 89 10.58 -8.95 -9.92
C VAL A 89 11.66 -8.76 -8.88
N GLU A 90 12.88 -9.19 -9.20
CA GLU A 90 14.05 -9.23 -8.29
C GLU A 90 14.58 -7.81 -7.97
N GLY A 91 15.38 -7.70 -6.92
CA GLY A 91 16.02 -6.45 -6.48
C GLY A 91 15.23 -5.67 -5.44
N SER A 92 14.18 -6.27 -4.85
CA SER A 92 13.35 -5.58 -3.85
C SER A 92 14.11 -5.29 -2.55
N ALA A 93 15.07 -6.13 -2.14
CA ALA A 93 15.92 -5.87 -0.97
C ALA A 93 16.83 -4.64 -1.18
N ARG A 94 17.37 -4.48 -2.37
CA ARG A 94 18.18 -3.30 -2.73
C ARG A 94 17.33 -2.05 -2.79
N TRP A 95 16.14 -2.15 -3.40
CA TRP A 95 15.15 -1.08 -3.42
C TRP A 95 14.85 -0.59 -2.00
N TYR A 96 14.57 -1.50 -1.09
CA TYR A 96 14.27 -1.17 0.30
C TYR A 96 15.44 -0.48 1.01
N ALA A 97 16.66 -1.01 0.86
CA ALA A 97 17.85 -0.43 1.49
C ALA A 97 18.11 1.01 1.00
N ARG A 98 17.97 1.27 -0.30
CA ARG A 98 18.16 2.60 -0.87
C ARG A 98 17.02 3.56 -0.53
N PHE A 99 15.78 3.08 -0.53
CA PHE A 99 14.62 3.86 -0.14
C PHE A 99 14.70 4.31 1.33
N THR A 100 14.98 3.40 2.24
CA THR A 100 15.11 3.71 3.67
C THR A 100 16.27 4.65 3.95
N ARG A 101 17.39 4.53 3.23
CA ARG A 101 18.49 5.48 3.30
C ARG A 101 18.05 6.87 2.82
N ALA A 102 17.40 6.96 1.67
CA ALA A 102 16.95 8.23 1.10
C ALA A 102 15.93 8.95 1.99
N THR A 103 14.97 8.21 2.59
CA THR A 103 13.98 8.80 3.52
C THR A 103 14.62 9.32 4.80
N ARG A 104 15.65 8.64 5.33
CA ARG A 104 16.43 9.12 6.48
C ARG A 104 17.32 10.31 6.16
N GLY A 105 17.70 10.48 4.90
CA GLY A 105 18.45 11.65 4.40
C GLY A 105 17.61 12.93 4.26
N LEU A 106 16.30 12.87 4.45
CA LEU A 106 15.43 14.05 4.48
C LEU A 106 15.60 14.77 5.83
N ARG A 107 15.92 16.07 5.82
CA ARG A 107 16.21 16.85 7.03
C ARG A 107 15.29 18.07 7.13
N GLY A 108 14.95 18.47 8.35
CA GLY A 108 14.08 19.62 8.62
C GLY A 108 12.61 19.37 8.31
N GLY A 109 11.83 20.43 8.31
CA GLY A 109 10.39 20.43 8.11
C GLY A 109 9.59 19.66 9.19
N VAL A 110 8.28 19.78 9.13
CA VAL A 110 7.34 18.98 9.93
C VAL A 110 6.90 17.80 9.07
N ARG A 111 7.47 16.64 9.32
CA ARG A 111 7.20 15.44 8.50
C ARG A 111 5.86 14.81 8.87
N LEU A 112 5.09 14.42 7.85
CA LEU A 112 3.83 13.69 8.00
C LEU A 112 4.04 12.17 7.98
N ASP A 113 5.23 11.72 7.60
CA ASP A 113 5.62 10.32 7.51
C ASP A 113 6.99 10.14 8.18
N ASP A 114 7.05 9.30 9.21
CA ASP A 114 8.30 9.03 9.93
C ASP A 114 9.15 7.99 9.17
N PRO A 115 10.44 8.23 8.91
CA PRO A 115 11.31 7.33 8.17
C PRO A 115 11.49 5.94 8.80
N ASP A 116 11.47 5.84 10.14
CA ASP A 116 11.64 4.55 10.81
C ASP A 116 10.34 3.75 10.78
N GLU A 117 9.18 4.40 10.89
CA GLU A 117 7.89 3.76 10.65
C GLU A 117 7.74 3.32 9.19
N LEU A 118 8.16 4.14 8.22
CA LEU A 118 8.20 3.76 6.81
C LEU A 118 9.10 2.53 6.60
N ALA A 119 10.26 2.46 7.26
CA ALA A 119 11.13 1.29 7.18
C ALA A 119 10.48 0.03 7.75
N VAL A 120 9.57 0.14 8.72
CA VAL A 120 8.76 -0.99 9.20
C VAL A 120 7.66 -1.33 8.19
N LEU A 121 6.91 -0.34 7.70
CA LEU A 121 5.81 -0.52 6.75
C LEU A 121 6.25 -1.17 5.44
N PHE A 122 7.47 -0.88 4.97
CA PHE A 122 8.06 -1.47 3.76
C PHE A 122 8.79 -2.80 3.97
N ASP A 123 8.78 -3.36 5.19
CA ASP A 123 9.21 -4.75 5.46
C ASP A 123 8.05 -5.55 6.05
N LYS A 124 7.46 -6.44 5.26
CA LYS A 124 6.30 -7.26 5.66
C LYS A 124 6.55 -8.07 6.92
N ARG A 125 7.79 -8.54 7.15
CA ARG A 125 8.17 -9.32 8.34
C ARG A 125 8.15 -8.44 9.59
N ARG A 126 8.71 -7.22 9.48
CA ARG A 126 8.73 -6.23 10.57
C ARG A 126 7.33 -5.69 10.84
N CYS A 127 6.59 -5.30 9.81
CA CYS A 127 5.21 -4.82 9.93
C CYS A 127 4.32 -5.89 10.59
N HIS A 128 4.39 -7.15 10.13
CA HIS A 128 3.67 -8.27 10.73
C HIS A 128 4.04 -8.47 12.21
N ALA A 129 5.33 -8.45 12.56
CA ALA A 129 5.80 -8.58 13.94
C ALA A 129 5.30 -7.44 14.83
N THR A 130 5.33 -6.19 14.35
CA THR A 130 4.82 -5.00 15.04
C THR A 130 3.33 -5.13 15.33
N LEU A 131 2.53 -5.52 14.34
CA LEU A 131 1.09 -5.73 14.50
C LEU A 131 0.78 -6.85 15.47
N ALA A 132 1.48 -7.99 15.36
CA ALA A 132 1.30 -9.13 16.26
C ALA A 132 1.65 -8.79 17.71
N ALA A 133 2.72 -8.03 17.95
CA ALA A 133 3.12 -7.55 19.28
C ALA A 133 2.13 -6.58 19.91
N ALA A 134 1.30 -5.92 19.09
CA ALA A 134 0.21 -5.03 19.53
C ALA A 134 -1.17 -5.73 19.57
N ASP A 135 -1.20 -7.06 19.57
CA ASP A 135 -2.43 -7.86 19.58
C ASP A 135 -3.40 -7.53 18.42
N VAL A 136 -2.87 -7.04 17.30
CA VAL A 136 -3.61 -6.89 16.07
C VAL A 136 -3.65 -8.24 15.35
N PRO A 137 -4.83 -8.82 15.07
CA PRO A 137 -4.94 -10.09 14.38
C PRO A 137 -4.29 -10.03 13.00
N VAL A 138 -3.30 -10.89 12.76
CA VAL A 138 -2.61 -11.09 11.49
C VAL A 138 -2.62 -12.57 11.11
N PRO A 139 -2.51 -12.95 9.83
CA PRO A 139 -2.28 -14.35 9.45
C PRO A 139 -1.00 -14.86 10.09
N TRP A 140 -1.03 -16.05 10.70
CA TRP A 140 0.16 -16.61 11.34
C TRP A 140 1.35 -16.75 10.37
N SER A 141 2.56 -16.43 10.82
CA SER A 141 3.79 -16.45 10.02
C SER A 141 4.95 -17.11 10.78
N PRO A 142 5.70 -18.03 10.16
CA PRO A 142 6.93 -18.57 10.73
C PRO A 142 8.15 -17.67 10.46
N THR A 143 8.01 -16.61 9.66
CA THR A 143 9.13 -15.77 9.18
C THR A 143 9.14 -14.37 9.79
N SER A 144 8.36 -14.14 10.85
CA SER A 144 8.31 -12.85 11.54
C SER A 144 8.37 -13.00 13.06
N GLY A 145 8.78 -11.93 13.75
CA GLY A 145 8.93 -11.93 15.20
C GLY A 145 10.24 -12.53 15.69
N ALA A 146 10.35 -12.74 17.01
CA ALA A 146 11.58 -13.19 17.66
C ALA A 146 12.01 -14.62 17.26
N ALA A 147 11.05 -15.47 16.90
CA ALA A 147 11.27 -16.85 16.45
C ALA A 147 11.28 -17.01 14.94
N ALA A 148 11.57 -15.93 14.20
CA ALA A 148 11.55 -15.94 12.73
C ALA A 148 12.56 -16.95 12.17
N GLU A 149 12.08 -17.83 11.30
CA GLU A 149 12.88 -18.82 10.60
C GLU A 149 13.33 -18.28 9.24
N PRO A 150 14.62 -18.39 8.87
CA PRO A 150 15.10 -17.92 7.57
C PRO A 150 14.56 -18.79 6.43
N VAL A 151 14.34 -18.18 5.27
CA VAL A 151 13.93 -18.87 4.05
C VAL A 151 14.94 -18.54 2.95
N ARG A 152 15.74 -19.54 2.56
CA ARG A 152 16.82 -19.42 1.57
C ARG A 152 16.42 -19.98 0.21
N GLY A 153 15.29 -20.69 0.14
CA GLY A 153 14.79 -21.28 -1.08
C GLY A 153 13.58 -22.15 -0.85
N TRP A 154 13.20 -22.90 -1.88
CA TRP A 154 12.01 -23.73 -1.90
C TRP A 154 12.03 -24.85 -0.85
N ASP A 155 13.16 -25.45 -0.60
CA ASP A 155 13.30 -26.52 0.39
C ASP A 155 12.95 -26.03 1.80
N ASP A 156 13.36 -24.82 2.18
CA ASP A 156 12.99 -24.19 3.45
C ASP A 156 11.47 -23.95 3.49
N VAL A 157 10.86 -23.45 2.40
CA VAL A 157 9.39 -23.30 2.32
C VAL A 157 8.69 -24.62 2.54
N ARG A 158 9.14 -25.69 1.88
CA ARG A 158 8.57 -27.05 2.03
C ARG A 158 8.74 -27.59 3.45
N ALA A 159 9.89 -27.36 4.07
CA ALA A 159 10.15 -27.75 5.44
C ALA A 159 9.21 -27.04 6.42
N LEU A 160 9.02 -25.73 6.25
CA LEU A 160 8.11 -24.90 7.07
C LEU A 160 6.64 -25.31 6.87
N MET A 161 6.21 -25.59 5.62
CA MET A 161 4.88 -26.11 5.34
C MET A 161 4.59 -27.38 6.14
N ARG A 162 5.52 -28.35 6.14
CA ARG A 162 5.39 -29.62 6.88
C ARG A 162 5.42 -29.40 8.39
N ARG A 163 6.44 -28.70 8.90
CA ARG A 163 6.65 -28.46 10.34
C ARG A 163 5.46 -27.80 11.00
N HIS A 164 4.91 -26.77 10.35
CA HIS A 164 3.81 -25.96 10.89
C HIS A 164 2.42 -26.37 10.39
N ARG A 165 2.33 -27.52 9.69
CA ARG A 165 1.06 -28.05 9.15
C ARG A 165 0.29 -26.99 8.37
N MET A 166 0.98 -26.33 7.43
CA MET A 166 0.42 -25.31 6.54
C MET A 166 0.27 -25.87 5.13
N PRO A 167 -0.82 -26.59 4.79
CA PRO A 167 -1.03 -27.07 3.43
C PRO A 167 -1.27 -25.92 2.43
N ARG A 168 -1.58 -24.73 2.91
CA ARG A 168 -1.76 -23.52 2.10
C ARG A 168 -1.10 -22.33 2.77
N LEU A 169 -0.33 -21.57 1.99
CA LEU A 169 0.34 -20.34 2.46
C LEU A 169 0.55 -19.36 1.32
N PHE A 170 0.82 -18.12 1.69
CA PHE A 170 1.38 -17.12 0.79
C PHE A 170 2.89 -17.02 0.97
N VAL A 171 3.64 -17.03 -0.13
CA VAL A 171 5.04 -16.61 -0.19
C VAL A 171 5.06 -15.21 -0.79
N LYS A 172 5.66 -14.27 -0.09
CA LYS A 172 5.72 -12.86 -0.49
C LYS A 172 7.16 -12.38 -0.41
N LEU A 173 7.57 -11.48 -1.31
CA LEU A 173 8.78 -10.69 -1.09
C LEU A 173 8.61 -9.85 0.18
N ALA A 174 9.63 -9.81 1.05
CA ALA A 174 9.59 -9.01 2.27
C ALA A 174 9.36 -7.52 1.97
N HIS A 175 9.89 -7.03 0.85
CA HIS A 175 9.84 -5.63 0.42
C HIS A 175 9.04 -5.43 -0.88
N GLY A 176 8.18 -6.39 -1.25
CA GLY A 176 7.34 -6.29 -2.45
C GLY A 176 6.13 -5.38 -2.27
N SER A 177 5.72 -4.72 -3.33
CA SER A 177 4.48 -3.91 -3.42
C SER A 177 3.58 -4.42 -4.55
N SER A 178 2.32 -3.99 -4.59
CA SER A 178 1.37 -4.27 -5.69
C SER A 178 1.25 -5.76 -6.08
N ALA A 179 1.35 -6.65 -5.11
CA ALA A 179 1.39 -8.12 -5.28
C ALA A 179 2.55 -8.63 -6.17
N SER A 180 3.61 -7.83 -6.39
CA SER A 180 4.82 -8.30 -7.05
C SER A 180 5.48 -9.42 -6.26
N GLY A 181 5.86 -10.51 -6.92
CA GLY A 181 6.52 -11.65 -6.28
C GLY A 181 5.66 -12.44 -5.29
N VAL A 182 4.32 -12.33 -5.34
CA VAL A 182 3.42 -13.06 -4.44
C VAL A 182 3.02 -14.39 -5.06
N LEU A 183 3.19 -15.48 -4.31
CA LEU A 183 2.69 -16.82 -4.66
C LEU A 183 1.68 -17.29 -3.62
N ALA A 184 0.50 -17.69 -4.05
CA ALA A 184 -0.47 -18.43 -3.26
C ALA A 184 -0.22 -19.92 -3.51
N VAL A 185 0.42 -20.59 -2.55
CA VAL A 185 0.88 -21.99 -2.65
C VAL A 185 -0.08 -22.90 -1.92
N GLU A 186 -0.43 -24.03 -2.55
CA GLU A 186 -1.26 -25.07 -1.95
C GLU A 186 -0.64 -26.47 -2.20
N SER A 187 -0.70 -27.30 -1.17
CA SER A 187 -0.39 -28.72 -1.22
C SER A 187 -1.67 -29.54 -1.10
N SER A 188 -1.90 -30.43 -2.03
CA SER A 188 -2.99 -31.40 -1.95
C SER A 188 -2.65 -32.58 -1.01
N ALA A 189 -3.64 -33.39 -0.65
CA ALA A 189 -3.45 -34.52 0.25
C ALA A 189 -2.46 -35.58 -0.30
N ASP A 190 -2.37 -35.71 -1.62
CA ASP A 190 -1.42 -36.59 -2.33
C ASP A 190 -0.03 -35.99 -2.51
N GLY A 191 0.22 -34.79 -1.89
CA GLY A 191 1.51 -34.14 -1.87
C GLY A 191 1.83 -33.25 -3.09
N ARG A 192 0.93 -33.21 -4.10
CA ARG A 192 1.12 -32.32 -5.26
C ARG A 192 1.04 -30.86 -4.85
N ILE A 193 1.93 -30.05 -5.42
CA ILE A 193 2.01 -28.62 -5.17
C ILE A 193 1.50 -27.84 -6.37
N ARG A 194 0.80 -26.76 -6.10
CA ARG A 194 0.45 -25.76 -7.11
C ARG A 194 0.62 -24.35 -6.54
N ALA A 195 0.87 -23.39 -7.40
CA ALA A 195 0.96 -21.98 -7.03
C ALA A 195 0.16 -21.12 -8.00
N THR A 196 -0.56 -20.15 -7.45
CA THR A 196 -1.21 -19.05 -8.20
C THR A 196 -0.45 -17.78 -7.92
N THR A 197 0.01 -17.07 -8.97
CA THR A 197 0.93 -15.94 -8.84
C THR A 197 0.78 -14.93 -9.96
N SER A 198 1.26 -13.70 -9.76
CA SER A 198 1.51 -12.70 -10.80
C SER A 198 2.88 -12.85 -11.46
N VAL A 199 3.74 -13.75 -10.99
CA VAL A 199 5.09 -13.95 -11.52
C VAL A 199 5.05 -14.78 -12.79
N GLU A 200 5.72 -14.31 -13.83
CA GLU A 200 6.01 -15.04 -15.05
C GLU A 200 7.45 -15.53 -15.02
N LEU A 201 7.63 -16.85 -15.08
CA LEU A 201 8.94 -17.48 -15.24
C LEU A 201 9.24 -17.64 -16.73
N ALA A 202 10.27 -16.94 -17.21
CA ALA A 202 10.76 -17.07 -18.57
C ALA A 202 11.60 -18.34 -18.74
N PRO A 203 11.78 -18.84 -19.99
CA PRO A 203 12.55 -20.06 -20.26
C PRO A 203 14.00 -20.01 -19.73
N GLU A 204 14.61 -18.83 -19.75
CA GLU A 204 15.97 -18.58 -19.25
C GLU A 204 16.05 -18.39 -17.73
N GLY A 205 14.93 -18.55 -17.01
CA GLY A 205 14.87 -18.41 -15.56
C GLY A 205 14.63 -17.00 -15.03
N ALA A 206 14.51 -15.99 -15.92
CA ALA A 206 14.21 -14.62 -15.52
C ALA A 206 12.76 -14.51 -15.01
N LEU A 207 12.53 -13.66 -13.97
CA LEU A 207 11.22 -13.44 -13.40
C LEU A 207 10.67 -12.07 -13.78
N PHE A 208 9.44 -12.06 -14.29
CA PHE A 208 8.74 -10.83 -14.66
C PHE A 208 7.44 -10.68 -13.89
N ASN A 209 7.10 -9.45 -13.54
CA ASN A 209 5.81 -9.13 -12.96
C ASN A 209 4.76 -9.07 -14.07
N SER A 210 3.72 -9.89 -13.96
CA SER A 210 2.67 -9.99 -14.98
C SER A 210 1.34 -9.47 -14.41
N LEU A 211 0.58 -8.75 -15.23
CA LEU A 211 -0.80 -8.37 -14.91
C LEU A 211 -1.77 -9.56 -15.01
N LYS A 212 -1.33 -10.67 -15.59
CA LYS A 212 -2.12 -11.90 -15.67
C LYS A 212 -1.76 -12.83 -14.53
N VAL A 213 -2.75 -13.27 -13.80
CA VAL A 213 -2.58 -14.32 -12.80
C VAL A 213 -2.28 -15.64 -13.52
N ARG A 214 -1.16 -16.26 -13.15
CA ARG A 214 -0.67 -17.53 -13.68
C ARG A 214 -0.84 -18.63 -12.66
N ARG A 215 -0.91 -19.87 -13.13
CA ARG A 215 -0.95 -21.05 -12.30
C ARG A 215 0.16 -22.03 -12.71
N TYR A 216 0.98 -22.40 -11.75
CA TYR A 216 2.04 -23.39 -11.90
C TYR A 216 1.63 -24.65 -11.16
N GLU A 217 1.75 -25.81 -11.84
CA GLU A 217 1.40 -27.13 -11.31
C GLU A 217 2.61 -28.06 -11.24
N ARG A 218 3.74 -27.66 -11.80
CA ARG A 218 5.00 -28.37 -11.68
C ARG A 218 5.82 -27.77 -10.56
N GLU A 219 6.12 -28.59 -9.54
CA GLU A 219 6.86 -28.12 -8.36
C GLU A 219 8.22 -27.52 -8.70
N ARG A 220 8.91 -28.03 -9.74
CA ARG A 220 10.19 -27.48 -10.22
C ARG A 220 10.09 -26.02 -10.68
N ASP A 221 8.98 -25.61 -11.31
CA ASP A 221 8.80 -24.26 -11.78
C ASP A 221 8.51 -23.31 -10.58
N ILE A 222 7.78 -23.82 -9.58
CA ILE A 222 7.51 -23.11 -8.31
C ILE A 222 8.82 -22.94 -7.53
N ALA A 223 9.63 -24.00 -7.45
CA ALA A 223 10.94 -23.96 -6.82
C ALA A 223 11.84 -22.92 -7.49
N ALA A 224 11.94 -22.94 -8.81
CA ALA A 224 12.74 -21.96 -9.56
C ALA A 224 12.33 -20.51 -9.28
N ILE A 225 11.02 -20.23 -9.19
CA ILE A 225 10.53 -18.89 -8.82
C ILE A 225 10.94 -18.53 -7.39
N VAL A 226 10.70 -19.41 -6.42
CA VAL A 226 10.99 -19.15 -5.00
C VAL A 226 12.49 -18.98 -4.78
N ASP A 227 13.33 -19.84 -5.38
CA ASP A 227 14.78 -19.80 -5.24
C ASP A 227 15.35 -18.49 -5.82
N ALA A 228 14.82 -18.02 -6.95
CA ALA A 228 15.23 -16.75 -7.54
C ALA A 228 14.79 -15.53 -6.70
N LEU A 229 13.68 -15.61 -5.96
CA LEU A 229 13.18 -14.54 -5.09
C LEU A 229 13.80 -14.55 -3.68
N ALA A 230 14.30 -15.68 -3.22
CA ALA A 230 14.80 -15.87 -1.85
C ALA A 230 15.94 -14.90 -1.45
N PRO A 231 16.89 -14.52 -2.34
CA PRO A 231 17.93 -13.52 -2.02
C PRO A 231 17.38 -12.14 -1.64
N ASP A 232 16.18 -11.77 -2.12
CA ASP A 232 15.51 -10.52 -1.77
C ASP A 232 14.75 -10.60 -0.43
N GLY A 233 14.78 -11.75 0.24
CA GLY A 233 14.08 -12.02 1.48
C GLY A 233 12.61 -12.35 1.26
N LEU A 234 12.17 -13.42 1.91
CA LEU A 234 10.81 -13.93 1.80
C LEU A 234 10.06 -13.81 3.14
N HIS A 235 8.77 -13.55 3.03
CA HIS A 235 7.81 -13.59 4.12
C HIS A 235 6.73 -14.62 3.80
N LEU A 236 6.52 -15.58 4.71
CA LEU A 236 5.53 -16.63 4.59
C LEU A 236 4.35 -16.36 5.52
N GLU A 237 3.15 -16.46 5.01
CA GLU A 237 1.93 -16.32 5.81
C GLU A 237 1.00 -17.51 5.61
N ARG A 238 0.42 -18.02 6.68
CA ARG A 238 -0.65 -19.01 6.57
C ARG A 238 -1.81 -18.41 5.78
N TRP A 239 -2.26 -19.14 4.77
CA TRP A 239 -3.41 -18.69 3.97
C TRP A 239 -4.67 -18.63 4.84
N LEU A 240 -5.18 -17.44 5.07
CA LEU A 240 -6.49 -17.23 5.68
C LEU A 240 -7.57 -17.43 4.61
N PRO A 241 -8.47 -18.43 4.78
CA PRO A 241 -9.63 -18.55 3.90
C PRO A 241 -10.53 -17.33 4.05
N LYS A 242 -10.52 -16.48 3.01
CA LYS A 242 -11.29 -15.22 3.00
C LYS A 242 -12.78 -15.49 2.76
N ALA A 243 -13.62 -14.63 3.32
CA ALA A 243 -15.04 -14.58 2.99
C ALA A 243 -15.24 -14.21 1.51
N SER A 244 -16.41 -14.49 0.98
CA SER A 244 -16.77 -14.16 -0.39
C SER A 244 -18.10 -13.41 -0.44
N LEU A 245 -18.20 -12.51 -1.42
CA LEU A 245 -19.45 -11.89 -1.86
C LEU A 245 -19.82 -12.39 -3.24
N ARG A 246 -21.02 -12.93 -3.39
CA ARG A 246 -21.53 -13.44 -4.69
C ARG A 246 -20.53 -14.42 -5.34
N GLY A 247 -19.92 -15.31 -4.54
CA GLY A 247 -18.95 -16.32 -5.01
C GLY A 247 -17.53 -15.77 -5.33
N ARG A 248 -17.26 -14.48 -5.11
CA ARG A 248 -15.94 -13.88 -5.31
C ARG A 248 -15.23 -13.64 -3.98
N VAL A 249 -13.98 -14.05 -3.88
CA VAL A 249 -13.14 -13.81 -2.71
C VAL A 249 -13.04 -12.32 -2.45
N THR A 250 -13.15 -11.90 -1.19
CA THR A 250 -13.29 -10.49 -0.83
C THR A 250 -12.22 -10.09 0.19
N ASP A 251 -11.66 -8.91 0.04
CA ASP A 251 -10.96 -8.16 1.09
C ASP A 251 -11.31 -6.67 1.02
N LEU A 252 -10.79 -5.90 1.98
CA LEU A 252 -11.03 -4.46 2.06
C LEU A 252 -9.70 -3.71 2.11
N ARG A 253 -9.66 -2.55 1.48
CA ARG A 253 -8.66 -1.52 1.73
C ARG A 253 -9.33 -0.41 2.54
N ILE A 254 -8.88 -0.21 3.77
CA ILE A 254 -9.33 0.87 4.65
C ILE A 254 -8.22 1.90 4.75
N VAL A 255 -8.50 3.16 4.41
CA VAL A 255 -7.57 4.27 4.61
C VAL A 255 -7.81 4.86 5.99
N VAL A 256 -6.74 4.94 6.76
CA VAL A 256 -6.73 5.57 8.08
C VAL A 256 -5.92 6.86 8.00
N VAL A 257 -6.54 7.98 8.33
CA VAL A 257 -5.93 9.32 8.34
C VAL A 257 -5.93 9.85 9.76
N ALA A 258 -4.79 10.23 10.27
CA ALA A 258 -4.62 10.75 11.64
C ALA A 258 -5.27 9.87 12.71
N GLY A 259 -5.11 8.54 12.56
CA GLY A 259 -5.66 7.54 13.48
C GLY A 259 -7.15 7.21 13.30
N ARG A 260 -7.85 7.79 12.32
CA ARG A 260 -9.28 7.55 12.05
C ARG A 260 -9.46 6.83 10.72
N ALA A 261 -10.26 5.77 10.69
CA ALA A 261 -10.67 5.08 9.48
C ALA A 261 -11.62 5.97 8.67
N THR A 262 -11.14 6.51 7.56
CA THR A 262 -11.85 7.55 6.79
C THR A 262 -12.44 7.06 5.49
N HIS A 263 -11.80 6.13 4.79
CA HIS A 263 -12.29 5.64 3.49
C HIS A 263 -12.19 4.12 3.45
N ALA A 264 -13.07 3.50 2.69
CA ALA A 264 -13.08 2.05 2.49
C ALA A 264 -13.38 1.68 1.05
N VAL A 265 -12.66 0.70 0.51
CA VAL A 265 -13.00 0.06 -0.75
C VAL A 265 -13.00 -1.45 -0.57
N VAL A 266 -14.02 -2.09 -1.10
CA VAL A 266 -14.13 -3.55 -1.19
C VAL A 266 -13.46 -3.99 -2.48
N ARG A 267 -12.59 -5.00 -2.40
CA ARG A 267 -11.96 -5.63 -3.56
C ARG A 267 -12.42 -7.07 -3.65
N THR A 268 -12.83 -7.50 -4.84
CA THR A 268 -13.31 -8.86 -5.09
C THR A 268 -12.56 -9.50 -6.24
N SER A 269 -12.30 -10.82 -6.17
CA SER A 269 -11.60 -11.56 -7.21
C SER A 269 -12.11 -12.99 -7.32
N SER A 270 -11.95 -13.60 -8.49
CA SER A 270 -12.12 -15.03 -8.71
C SER A 270 -10.88 -15.85 -8.32
N SER A 271 -9.77 -15.19 -8.01
CA SER A 271 -8.51 -15.79 -7.56
C SER A 271 -8.23 -15.44 -6.09
N PRO A 272 -7.28 -16.11 -5.41
CA PRO A 272 -6.86 -15.74 -4.06
C PRO A 272 -6.23 -14.33 -3.98
N LEU A 273 -5.74 -13.80 -5.11
CA LEU A 273 -5.18 -12.46 -5.24
C LEU A 273 -6.31 -11.48 -5.56
N THR A 274 -6.56 -10.52 -4.68
CA THR A 274 -7.69 -9.58 -4.77
C THR A 274 -7.31 -8.20 -5.29
N ASN A 275 -6.03 -8.02 -5.66
CA ASN A 275 -5.53 -6.76 -6.20
C ASN A 275 -6.30 -6.36 -7.47
N LEU A 276 -6.73 -5.09 -7.53
CA LEU A 276 -7.48 -4.54 -8.66
C LEU A 276 -6.68 -4.64 -9.97
N HIS A 277 -5.35 -4.47 -9.91
CA HIS A 277 -4.45 -4.60 -11.07
C HIS A 277 -4.34 -6.03 -11.62
N LEU A 278 -4.71 -7.04 -10.83
CA LEU A 278 -4.66 -8.46 -11.19
C LEU A 278 -6.04 -9.04 -11.56
N GLY A 279 -6.91 -8.22 -12.13
CA GLY A 279 -8.27 -8.65 -12.49
C GLY A 279 -9.26 -8.66 -11.34
N GLY A 280 -8.91 -8.05 -10.22
CA GLY A 280 -9.87 -7.73 -9.16
C GLY A 280 -10.83 -6.63 -9.60
N SER A 281 -11.99 -6.56 -8.95
CA SER A 281 -12.98 -5.52 -9.16
C SER A 281 -13.44 -4.90 -7.84
N ARG A 282 -13.90 -3.66 -7.89
CA ARG A 282 -14.52 -3.02 -6.73
C ARG A 282 -15.83 -3.73 -6.40
N GLY A 283 -16.02 -4.03 -5.12
CA GLY A 283 -17.24 -4.63 -4.58
C GLY A 283 -18.14 -3.60 -3.91
N ASP A 284 -19.23 -4.09 -3.37
CA ASP A 284 -20.26 -3.32 -2.70
C ASP A 284 -19.96 -3.27 -1.17
N LEU A 285 -19.77 -2.06 -0.64
CA LEU A 285 -19.47 -1.85 0.78
C LEU A 285 -20.68 -2.12 1.67
N ASP A 286 -21.89 -1.79 1.21
CA ASP A 286 -23.11 -2.01 1.99
C ASP A 286 -23.40 -3.51 2.10
N ALA A 287 -23.14 -4.27 1.04
CA ALA A 287 -23.21 -5.74 1.10
C ALA A 287 -22.21 -6.33 2.13
N VAL A 288 -21.02 -5.75 2.28
CA VAL A 288 -20.07 -6.16 3.34
C VAL A 288 -20.62 -5.82 4.72
N ARG A 289 -21.13 -4.60 4.93
CA ARG A 289 -21.72 -4.16 6.20
C ARG A 289 -22.88 -5.07 6.61
N ASP A 290 -23.72 -5.44 5.67
CA ASP A 290 -24.85 -6.34 5.88
C ASP A 290 -24.37 -7.75 6.24
N ALA A 291 -23.35 -8.26 5.56
CA ALA A 291 -22.74 -9.58 5.87
C ALA A 291 -22.14 -9.60 7.29
N VAL A 292 -21.45 -8.53 7.70
CA VAL A 292 -20.91 -8.37 9.07
C VAL A 292 -22.05 -8.37 10.10
N ARG A 293 -23.11 -7.58 9.84
CA ARG A 293 -24.29 -7.50 10.71
C ARG A 293 -25.01 -8.85 10.81
N ALA A 294 -25.23 -9.52 9.70
CA ALA A 294 -25.84 -10.84 9.66
C ALA A 294 -25.04 -11.91 10.41
N ALA A 295 -23.70 -11.75 10.47
CA ALA A 295 -22.81 -12.58 11.25
C ALA A 295 -22.81 -12.24 12.76
N GLY A 296 -23.57 -11.22 13.21
CA GLY A 296 -23.62 -10.74 14.58
C GLY A 296 -22.51 -9.76 14.96
N GLY A 297 -21.73 -9.26 13.99
CA GLY A 297 -20.67 -8.27 14.19
C GLY A 297 -21.18 -6.83 14.03
N ARG A 298 -20.31 -5.87 14.37
CA ARG A 298 -20.55 -4.44 14.16
C ARG A 298 -19.47 -3.88 13.22
N TRP A 299 -19.91 -3.06 12.25
CA TRP A 299 -19.00 -2.39 11.33
C TRP A 299 -17.99 -1.48 12.04
N THR A 300 -18.40 -0.85 13.13
CA THR A 300 -17.53 -0.03 13.98
C THR A 300 -16.35 -0.81 14.56
N ASP A 301 -16.53 -2.09 14.91
CA ASP A 301 -15.44 -2.93 15.41
C ASP A 301 -14.44 -3.29 14.31
N VAL A 302 -14.93 -3.42 13.07
CA VAL A 302 -14.10 -3.63 11.88
C VAL A 302 -13.23 -2.40 11.63
N LEU A 303 -13.79 -1.20 11.70
CA LEU A 303 -13.02 0.05 11.56
C LEU A 303 -12.03 0.25 12.71
N ALA A 304 -12.44 -0.01 13.96
CA ALA A 304 -11.59 0.08 15.14
C ALA A 304 -10.37 -0.87 15.05
N LEU A 305 -10.51 -2.03 14.42
CA LEU A 305 -9.37 -2.91 14.15
C LEU A 305 -8.34 -2.24 13.23
N CYS A 306 -8.77 -1.55 12.18
CA CYS A 306 -7.88 -0.81 11.28
C CYS A 306 -7.23 0.39 11.98
N GLU A 307 -7.96 1.08 12.85
CA GLU A 307 -7.44 2.18 13.66
C GLU A 307 -6.38 1.69 14.65
N ARG A 308 -6.57 0.52 15.29
CA ARG A 308 -5.52 -0.11 16.12
C ARG A 308 -4.27 -0.49 15.31
N ALA A 309 -4.46 -1.01 14.10
CA ALA A 309 -3.32 -1.31 13.23
C ALA A 309 -2.54 -0.03 12.86
N ALA A 310 -3.23 1.06 12.57
CA ALA A 310 -2.62 2.37 12.29
C ALA A 310 -1.94 2.97 13.54
N ALA A 311 -2.46 2.72 14.75
CA ALA A 311 -1.87 3.19 16.00
C ALA A 311 -0.48 2.59 16.29
N CYS A 312 -0.08 1.51 15.60
CA CYS A 312 1.29 0.99 15.61
C CYS A 312 2.28 1.92 14.87
N PHE A 313 1.78 2.93 14.15
CA PHE A 313 2.55 3.87 13.33
C PHE A 313 2.07 5.32 13.60
N PRO A 314 2.22 5.83 14.85
CA PRO A 314 1.60 7.07 15.30
C PRO A 314 2.16 8.35 14.64
N HIS A 315 3.36 8.26 14.05
CA HIS A 315 4.04 9.38 13.38
C HIS A 315 3.86 9.36 11.85
N THR A 316 3.05 8.42 11.33
CA THR A 316 2.66 8.34 9.92
C THR A 316 1.21 8.79 9.78
N LEU A 317 0.98 9.92 9.10
CA LEU A 317 -0.34 10.56 9.01
C LEU A 317 -1.39 9.67 8.36
N CYS A 318 -1.00 8.92 7.33
CA CYS A 318 -1.94 8.20 6.48
C CYS A 318 -1.41 6.83 6.10
N VAL A 319 -2.18 5.79 6.44
CA VAL A 319 -1.89 4.42 6.04
C VAL A 319 -3.09 3.75 5.38
N GLY A 320 -2.83 2.77 4.52
CA GLY A 320 -3.85 1.91 3.92
C GLY A 320 -3.79 0.51 4.50
N VAL A 321 -4.82 0.10 5.22
CA VAL A 321 -4.91 -1.21 5.86
C VAL A 321 -5.60 -2.20 4.93
N ASP A 322 -4.93 -3.31 4.59
CA ASP A 322 -5.53 -4.45 3.90
C ASP A 322 -6.14 -5.39 4.93
N LEU A 323 -7.47 -5.40 4.96
CA LEU A 323 -8.24 -6.15 5.92
C LEU A 323 -8.87 -7.38 5.28
N LEU A 324 -8.62 -8.53 5.87
CA LEU A 324 -9.03 -9.85 5.40
C LEU A 324 -10.20 -10.39 6.23
N PRO A 325 -11.44 -10.36 5.73
CA PRO A 325 -12.56 -11.03 6.39
C PRO A 325 -12.39 -12.55 6.25
N ALA A 326 -12.42 -13.29 7.36
CA ALA A 326 -12.45 -14.75 7.35
C ALA A 326 -13.83 -15.25 6.93
N ILE A 327 -13.91 -16.51 6.44
CA ILE A 327 -15.18 -17.18 6.15
C ILE A 327 -16.13 -16.98 7.34
N GLY A 328 -17.39 -16.63 7.03
CA GLY A 328 -18.43 -16.37 8.01
C GLY A 328 -18.46 -14.97 8.58
N TRP A 329 -17.60 -14.04 8.15
CA TRP A 329 -17.62 -12.60 8.46
C TRP A 329 -17.50 -12.21 9.93
N ARG A 330 -17.19 -13.16 10.82
CA ARG A 330 -17.08 -12.94 12.29
C ARG A 330 -15.67 -12.54 12.72
N ARG A 331 -14.66 -12.90 11.95
CA ARG A 331 -13.25 -12.64 12.27
C ARG A 331 -12.58 -11.94 11.11
N PHE A 332 -11.68 -11.04 11.46
CA PHE A 332 -10.89 -10.25 10.53
C PHE A 332 -9.43 -10.34 10.92
N ALA A 333 -8.54 -10.29 9.94
CA ALA A 333 -7.11 -10.15 10.15
C ALA A 333 -6.57 -9.04 9.25
N VAL A 334 -5.54 -8.34 9.73
CA VAL A 334 -4.79 -7.38 8.91
C VAL A 334 -3.77 -8.16 8.08
N GLY A 335 -3.89 -8.07 6.77
CA GLY A 335 -2.97 -8.71 5.84
C GLY A 335 -1.73 -7.88 5.55
N GLU A 336 -1.87 -6.54 5.58
CA GLU A 336 -0.80 -5.58 5.32
C GLU A 336 -1.22 -4.18 5.77
N VAL A 337 -0.26 -3.37 6.20
CA VAL A 337 -0.42 -1.92 6.37
C VAL A 337 0.51 -1.24 5.38
N ASN A 338 -0.06 -0.43 4.51
CA ASN A 338 0.64 0.23 3.42
C ASN A 338 0.88 1.70 3.74
N ALA A 339 2.11 2.18 3.56
CA ALA A 339 2.43 3.60 3.61
C ALA A 339 1.71 4.40 2.51
N PHE A 340 1.63 5.72 2.67
CA PHE A 340 1.05 6.68 1.74
C PHE A 340 -0.46 6.51 1.46
N GLY A 341 -1.16 5.65 2.23
CA GLY A 341 -2.57 5.35 2.01
C GLY A 341 -2.84 4.69 0.66
N ASP A 342 -3.88 5.14 -0.02
CA ASP A 342 -4.19 4.69 -1.37
C ASP A 342 -4.78 5.83 -2.20
N LEU A 343 -4.52 5.79 -3.51
CA LEU A 343 -5.23 6.62 -4.47
C LEU A 343 -6.59 5.99 -4.77
N LEU A 344 -7.63 6.48 -4.11
CA LEU A 344 -9.01 6.02 -4.28
C LEU A 344 -9.83 7.08 -5.01
N PRO A 345 -9.67 7.22 -6.35
CA PRO A 345 -10.38 8.25 -7.09
C PRO A 345 -11.90 8.08 -6.96
N ARG A 346 -12.60 9.19 -6.82
CA ARG A 346 -14.06 9.26 -6.66
C ARG A 346 -14.62 8.59 -5.39
N LEU A 347 -13.78 8.22 -4.43
CA LEU A 347 -14.23 7.74 -3.14
C LEU A 347 -14.24 8.90 -2.15
N THR A 348 -15.36 9.07 -1.47
CA THR A 348 -15.53 10.05 -0.37
C THR A 348 -15.47 9.36 0.98
N GLY A 349 -15.22 10.14 2.02
CA GLY A 349 -15.11 9.64 3.38
C GLY A 349 -16.36 8.93 3.87
N LEU A 350 -16.15 7.95 4.74
CA LEU A 350 -17.21 7.18 5.39
C LEU A 350 -18.08 8.05 6.28
N PRO A 351 -19.38 7.77 6.40
CA PRO A 351 -20.24 8.43 7.40
C PRO A 351 -19.71 8.28 8.82
N GLY A 352 -19.68 9.36 9.59
CA GLY A 352 -19.16 9.41 10.96
C GLY A 352 -17.63 9.42 11.09
N SER A 353 -16.90 9.49 9.96
CA SER A 353 -15.44 9.51 9.96
C SER A 353 -14.81 10.89 10.17
N GLY A 354 -15.60 11.97 10.00
CA GLY A 354 -15.12 13.36 9.94
C GLY A 354 -14.37 13.69 8.64
N ALA A 355 -14.55 12.86 7.62
CA ALA A 355 -14.03 13.07 6.26
C ALA A 355 -15.16 12.95 5.20
N GLU A 356 -16.43 13.09 5.62
CA GLU A 356 -17.58 13.01 4.73
C GLU A 356 -17.45 14.02 3.59
N GLY A 357 -17.71 13.59 2.37
CA GLY A 357 -17.57 14.43 1.18
C GLY A 357 -16.15 14.72 0.74
N LEU A 358 -15.13 14.40 1.54
CA LEU A 358 -13.72 14.63 1.21
C LEU A 358 -13.11 13.39 0.51
N GLY A 359 -12.27 13.63 -0.48
CA GLY A 359 -11.35 12.59 -0.99
C GLY A 359 -10.17 12.39 -0.04
N THR A 360 -9.37 11.35 -0.28
CA THR A 360 -8.28 10.92 0.63
C THR A 360 -7.24 12.03 0.88
N TYR A 361 -6.87 12.82 -0.11
CA TYR A 361 -5.91 13.93 0.07
C TYR A 361 -6.52 15.12 0.81
N ALA A 362 -7.76 15.49 0.50
CA ALA A 362 -8.46 16.54 1.22
C ALA A 362 -8.64 16.19 2.71
N ALA A 363 -8.92 14.91 3.01
CA ALA A 363 -8.99 14.42 4.39
C ALA A 363 -7.64 14.54 5.13
N GLN A 364 -6.51 14.26 4.47
CA GLN A 364 -5.17 14.44 5.03
C GLN A 364 -4.90 15.91 5.34
N ILE A 365 -5.18 16.82 4.40
CA ILE A 365 -4.98 18.25 4.57
C ILE A 365 -5.86 18.76 5.71
N ALA A 366 -7.14 18.39 5.75
CA ALA A 366 -8.05 18.76 6.84
C ALA A 366 -7.54 18.26 8.22
N ALA A 367 -6.96 17.06 8.27
CA ALA A 367 -6.37 16.52 9.50
C ALA A 367 -5.13 17.33 9.94
N VAL A 368 -4.28 17.75 9.01
CA VAL A 368 -3.12 18.62 9.31
C VAL A 368 -3.57 19.97 9.83
N LEU A 369 -4.53 20.62 9.16
CA LEU A 369 -5.04 21.93 9.56
C LEU A 369 -5.67 21.90 10.96
N ARG A 370 -6.39 20.82 11.29
CA ARG A 370 -6.89 20.64 12.67
C ARG A 370 -5.78 20.53 13.72
N ARG A 371 -4.69 19.82 13.42
CA ARG A 371 -3.53 19.67 14.33
C ARG A 371 -2.79 20.97 14.55
N THR A 372 -2.73 21.85 13.55
CA THR A 372 -2.03 23.15 13.64
C THR A 372 -2.90 24.27 14.23
N GLY A 373 -4.12 23.98 14.63
CA GLY A 373 -5.06 24.98 15.17
C GLY A 373 -5.63 25.94 14.10
N LEU A 374 -5.32 25.72 12.82
CA LEU A 374 -5.78 26.54 11.70
C LEU A 374 -7.09 26.03 11.06
N GLY A 375 -7.71 25.03 11.68
CA GLY A 375 -8.90 24.35 11.16
C GLY A 375 -10.25 25.04 11.44
N GLY A 376 -10.26 26.29 11.88
CA GLY A 376 -11.46 27.08 12.08
C GLY A 376 -12.00 27.61 10.75
N GLY A 377 -12.86 26.83 10.03
CA GLY A 377 -13.64 27.37 8.92
C GLY A 377 -13.31 26.83 7.53
N LEU A 378 -13.10 25.52 7.38
CA LEU A 378 -13.31 24.92 6.06
C LEU A 378 -14.82 24.88 5.81
N GLY A 379 -15.30 25.81 4.98
CA GLY A 379 -16.66 25.79 4.43
C GLY A 379 -16.91 24.46 3.68
N PRO A 380 -18.17 24.13 3.37
CA PRO A 380 -18.48 22.95 2.56
C PRO A 380 -17.64 22.97 1.27
N PRO A 381 -17.21 21.79 0.76
CA PRO A 381 -16.40 21.72 -0.44
C PRO A 381 -17.10 22.47 -1.58
N ASN A 382 -16.33 23.24 -2.34
CA ASN A 382 -16.81 24.02 -3.47
C ASN A 382 -17.63 23.11 -4.41
N PRO A 383 -18.94 23.36 -4.60
CA PRO A 383 -19.80 22.51 -5.43
C PRO A 383 -19.42 22.50 -6.91
N SER A 384 -18.52 23.35 -7.36
CA SER A 384 -17.98 23.37 -8.72
C SER A 384 -16.82 22.38 -8.95
N TYR A 385 -16.32 21.67 -7.92
CA TYR A 385 -15.33 20.61 -8.10
C TYR A 385 -15.98 19.37 -8.72
N ARG A 386 -15.97 19.29 -10.05
CA ARG A 386 -16.24 18.03 -10.78
C ARG A 386 -14.92 17.28 -10.90
N PRO A 387 -14.79 16.06 -10.35
CA PRO A 387 -13.67 15.19 -10.68
C PRO A 387 -13.66 14.96 -12.20
N HIS A 388 -12.57 15.29 -12.86
CA HIS A 388 -12.41 15.03 -14.29
C HIS A 388 -12.75 13.58 -14.62
N ASP A 389 -13.49 13.36 -15.72
CA ASP A 389 -13.94 12.06 -16.20
C ASP A 389 -12.75 11.09 -16.34
N ALA A 390 -12.72 10.07 -15.50
CA ALA A 390 -11.62 9.12 -15.38
C ALA A 390 -12.01 7.76 -15.98
N HIS A 391 -12.71 7.75 -17.13
CA HIS A 391 -12.92 6.50 -17.88
C HIS A 391 -11.64 5.95 -18.50
N ASP A 392 -10.60 6.81 -18.76
CA ASP A 392 -9.44 6.43 -19.58
C ASP A 392 -8.17 6.01 -18.82
N VAL A 393 -8.13 6.00 -17.48
CA VAL A 393 -6.87 5.91 -16.75
C VAL A 393 -6.48 4.47 -16.35
N TYR A 394 -7.43 3.53 -16.29
CA TYR A 394 -7.08 2.11 -16.13
C TYR A 394 -6.56 1.48 -17.43
N ASP A 395 -6.99 2.03 -18.60
CA ASP A 395 -6.54 1.53 -19.91
C ASP A 395 -5.17 2.07 -20.35
N ALA A 396 -4.78 3.28 -19.94
CA ALA A 396 -3.48 3.86 -20.32
C ALA A 396 -2.27 3.10 -19.76
N HIS A 397 -2.37 2.53 -18.56
CA HIS A 397 -1.32 1.67 -17.99
C HIS A 397 -1.19 0.34 -18.74
N HIS A 398 -2.29 -0.16 -19.32
CA HIS A 398 -2.30 -1.35 -20.17
C HIS A 398 -1.63 -1.11 -21.53
N GLN A 399 -1.81 0.08 -22.13
CA GLN A 399 -1.28 0.39 -23.45
C GLN A 399 0.24 0.64 -23.44
N HIS A 400 0.79 1.28 -22.39
CA HIS A 400 2.23 1.54 -22.32
C HIS A 400 3.08 0.27 -22.13
N GLN A 401 2.58 -0.71 -21.36
CA GLN A 401 3.27 -2.00 -21.20
C GLN A 401 3.10 -2.93 -22.41
N GLN A 402 2.03 -2.79 -23.20
CA GLN A 402 1.85 -3.55 -24.45
C GLN A 402 2.69 -2.99 -25.60
N GLN A 403 2.89 -1.68 -25.72
CA GLN A 403 3.67 -1.06 -26.78
C GLN A 403 5.17 -1.42 -26.72
N HIS A 404 5.73 -1.66 -25.52
CA HIS A 404 7.11 -2.14 -25.40
C HIS A 404 7.31 -3.61 -25.79
N ARG A 405 6.26 -4.43 -25.85
CA ARG A 405 6.35 -5.85 -26.26
C ARG A 405 6.18 -6.09 -27.76
N THR A 406 5.55 -5.17 -28.50
CA THR A 406 5.34 -5.32 -29.95
C THR A 406 6.48 -4.74 -30.79
N GLY A 407 7.38 -3.95 -30.20
CA GLY A 407 8.51 -3.33 -30.88
C GLY A 407 9.72 -4.25 -31.14
N THR A 408 9.77 -5.46 -30.57
CA THR A 408 10.98 -6.31 -30.61
C THR A 408 10.86 -7.54 -31.53
N THR A 409 9.81 -7.68 -32.34
CA THR A 409 9.60 -8.86 -33.17
C THR A 409 9.71 -8.61 -34.70
N HIS A 410 10.28 -7.48 -35.15
CA HIS A 410 10.55 -7.25 -36.54
C HIS A 410 11.97 -6.70 -36.75
N ALA A 411 12.99 -7.56 -36.61
CA ALA A 411 14.30 -7.42 -37.26
C ALA A 411 15.03 -8.76 -37.21
N SER A 412 14.74 -9.67 -38.12
CA SER A 412 15.63 -10.70 -38.63
C SER A 412 14.87 -11.45 -39.76
N ALA A 413 15.07 -11.03 -40.98
CA ALA A 413 15.01 -11.86 -42.18
C ALA A 413 16.22 -11.47 -43.05
#